data_f287e632f8b948863137389cdf3e7df9
#
_entry.id   f287e632f8b948863137389cdf3e7df9
#
_cell.length_a   1.000
_cell.length_b   1.000
_cell.length_c   1.000
_cell.angle_alpha   90.00
_cell.angle_beta   90.00
_cell.angle_gamma   90.00
#
_symmetry.space_group_name_H-M   'P 1'
#
loop_
_entity.id
_entity.type
_entity.pdbx_description
1 polymer ?
#
loop_
_entity_poly.entity_id
_entity_poly.type
_entity_poly.pdbx_seq_one_letter_code
_entity_poly.pdbx_strand_id
1 'polypeptide(L)'
;MFVKRLIRFRIFLFFVLACNGLSVIDSPARADGSRVLRTLNTPGHFALIRHALAPGTGDPAGLAIGDCSTQRNLSGRGRQQAIRIGKALRHNGLVGAIVFTSQWCRCRQTANLLKLGPVKDLPVLNSFFQQQEKGKAQTQGLQRWLLARDLSKPVILVTHQVNITELTGVFPDSGEIVVARFDSTGQLKVVGTVAMD
;
A
#
# COMPACT_ATOMS: atom_id res chain seq x y z
N MET A 1 43.14 -72.89 -38.59
CA MET A 1 43.40 -72.80 -37.15
C MET A 1 43.11 -71.32 -36.77
N PHE A 2 41.88 -70.97 -36.37
CA PHE A 2 41.44 -69.61 -36.10
C PHE A 2 41.42 -69.34 -34.61
N VAL A 3 42.21 -68.39 -34.17
CA VAL A 3 42.24 -67.92 -32.78
C VAL A 3 41.20 -66.76 -32.63
N LYS A 4 40.15 -66.96 -31.87
CA LYS A 4 39.16 -65.95 -31.50
C LYS A 4 39.71 -65.10 -30.35
N ARG A 5 39.98 -63.81 -30.62
CA ARG A 5 40.24 -62.80 -29.58
C ARG A 5 38.93 -62.31 -28.97
N LEU A 6 38.72 -62.52 -27.65
CA LEU A 6 37.66 -61.93 -26.88
C LEU A 6 38.02 -60.51 -26.49
N ILE A 7 37.22 -59.57 -26.96
CA ILE A 7 37.29 -58.14 -26.52
C ILE A 7 36.37 -57.98 -25.31
N ARG A 8 36.98 -57.70 -24.16
CA ARG A 8 36.21 -57.36 -22.93
C ARG A 8 35.85 -55.89 -22.96
N PHE A 9 34.55 -55.58 -23.15
CA PHE A 9 33.98 -54.25 -22.97
C PHE A 9 33.84 -53.94 -21.48
N ARG A 10 34.57 -52.97 -20.96
CA ARG A 10 34.39 -52.37 -19.65
C ARG A 10 33.35 -51.24 -19.75
N ILE A 11 32.15 -51.49 -19.22
CA ILE A 11 31.13 -50.46 -19.08
C ILE A 11 31.52 -49.58 -17.87
N PHE A 12 31.90 -48.31 -18.13
CA PHE A 12 32.05 -47.30 -17.10
C PHE A 12 30.69 -46.69 -16.84
N LEU A 13 30.12 -46.99 -15.69
CA LEU A 13 28.85 -46.38 -15.22
C LEU A 13 29.19 -45.01 -14.63
N PHE A 14 28.92 -43.91 -15.36
CA PHE A 14 29.00 -42.56 -14.84
C PHE A 14 27.75 -42.29 -13.99
N PHE A 15 27.92 -42.22 -12.68
CA PHE A 15 26.90 -41.70 -11.76
C PHE A 15 26.92 -40.16 -11.88
N VAL A 16 25.94 -39.58 -12.59
CA VAL A 16 25.69 -38.14 -12.60
C VAL A 16 24.87 -37.80 -11.35
N LEU A 17 25.54 -37.20 -10.37
CA LEU A 17 24.88 -36.64 -9.18
C LEU A 17 24.15 -35.37 -9.60
N ALA A 18 22.83 -35.47 -9.83
CA ALA A 18 21.99 -34.30 -10.07
C ALA A 18 21.78 -33.55 -8.74
N CYS A 19 22.57 -32.52 -8.47
CA CYS A 19 22.29 -31.54 -7.43
C CYS A 19 21.04 -30.75 -7.86
N ASN A 20 19.86 -31.13 -7.36
CA ASN A 20 18.66 -30.31 -7.42
C ASN A 20 18.82 -29.11 -6.45
N GLY A 21 19.42 -28.04 -6.95
CA GLY A 21 19.36 -26.75 -6.30
C GLY A 21 17.91 -26.25 -6.32
N LEU A 22 17.20 -26.27 -5.17
CA LEU A 22 15.96 -25.51 -5.01
C LEU A 22 16.30 -24.03 -5.15
N SER A 23 16.17 -23.48 -6.37
CA SER A 23 16.12 -22.05 -6.56
C SER A 23 14.81 -21.56 -5.94
N VAL A 24 14.91 -20.89 -4.80
CA VAL A 24 13.78 -20.09 -4.25
C VAL A 24 13.55 -18.98 -5.25
N ILE A 25 12.53 -19.13 -6.07
CA ILE A 25 12.05 -18.09 -6.97
C ILE A 25 11.34 -17.07 -6.08
N ASP A 26 12.05 -16.03 -5.65
CA ASP A 26 11.43 -14.85 -5.04
C ASP A 26 10.46 -14.27 -6.07
N SER A 27 9.15 -14.34 -5.75
CA SER A 27 8.11 -13.84 -6.66
C SER A 27 8.36 -12.34 -6.93
N PRO A 28 8.57 -11.92 -8.19
CA PRO A 28 8.98 -10.54 -8.53
C PRO A 28 8.02 -9.47 -8.00
N ALA A 29 6.71 -9.78 -7.85
CA ALA A 29 5.71 -8.87 -7.31
C ALA A 29 5.93 -8.51 -5.82
N ARG A 30 6.45 -9.43 -5.00
CA ARG A 30 6.69 -9.19 -3.56
C ARG A 30 7.98 -8.38 -3.33
N ALA A 31 8.99 -8.60 -4.14
CA ALA A 31 10.23 -7.81 -4.10
C ALA A 31 9.99 -6.36 -4.52
N ASP A 32 9.09 -6.12 -5.47
CA ASP A 32 8.72 -4.78 -5.94
C ASP A 32 7.92 -3.99 -4.88
N GLY A 33 6.94 -4.60 -4.22
CA GLY A 33 6.16 -3.96 -3.15
C GLY A 33 7.03 -3.49 -1.98
N SER A 34 7.96 -4.31 -1.51
CA SER A 34 8.90 -3.94 -0.44
C SER A 34 9.82 -2.79 -0.87
N ARG A 35 10.24 -2.76 -2.13
CA ARG A 35 11.04 -1.67 -2.68
C ARG A 35 10.24 -0.36 -2.67
N VAL A 36 8.98 -0.38 -3.12
CA VAL A 36 8.08 0.77 -3.09
C VAL A 36 7.90 1.29 -1.66
N LEU A 37 7.62 0.42 -0.67
CA LEU A 37 7.45 0.85 0.72
C LEU A 37 8.72 1.50 1.31
N ARG A 38 9.90 0.99 0.98
CA ARG A 38 11.17 1.57 1.46
C ARG A 38 11.42 3.00 0.96
N THR A 39 10.85 3.41 -0.18
CA THR A 39 10.98 4.80 -0.68
C THR A 39 10.36 5.83 0.26
N LEU A 40 9.40 5.41 1.13
CA LEU A 40 8.82 6.29 2.15
C LEU A 40 9.84 6.80 3.19
N ASN A 41 11.00 6.16 3.30
CA ASN A 41 12.10 6.63 4.15
C ASN A 41 12.98 7.69 3.45
N THR A 42 12.69 8.00 2.19
CA THR A 42 13.38 9.05 1.44
C THR A 42 12.57 10.35 1.52
N PRO A 43 13.18 11.50 1.86
CA PRO A 43 12.50 12.80 1.89
C PRO A 43 11.72 13.09 0.60
N GLY A 44 10.61 13.79 0.73
CA GLY A 44 9.75 14.17 -0.40
C GLY A 44 8.71 13.11 -0.79
N HIS A 45 8.75 11.90 -0.19
CA HIS A 45 7.77 10.84 -0.43
C HIS A 45 6.66 10.85 0.62
N PHE A 46 5.46 10.46 0.20
CA PHE A 46 4.30 10.26 1.08
C PHE A 46 3.46 9.08 0.59
N ALA A 47 2.62 8.54 1.47
CA ALA A 47 1.69 7.49 1.12
C ALA A 47 0.24 7.93 1.27
N LEU A 48 -0.59 7.54 0.31
CA LEU A 48 -2.04 7.54 0.38
C LEU A 48 -2.50 6.12 0.63
N ILE A 49 -3.33 5.89 1.64
CA ILE A 49 -3.87 4.57 1.96
C ILE A 49 -5.39 4.66 1.89
N ARG A 50 -6.01 3.89 1.00
CA ARG A 50 -7.44 3.70 1.10
C ARG A 50 -7.76 3.01 2.43
N HIS A 51 -8.76 3.49 3.16
CA HIS A 51 -9.19 2.82 4.40
C HIS A 51 -9.32 1.31 4.19
N ALA A 52 -9.02 0.54 5.22
CA ALA A 52 -9.10 -0.92 5.20
C ALA A 52 -10.55 -1.40 4.94
N LEU A 53 -10.73 -2.69 4.75
CA LEU A 53 -11.98 -3.29 4.32
C LEU A 53 -13.17 -2.91 5.22
N ALA A 54 -14.07 -2.11 4.66
CA ALA A 54 -15.38 -1.76 5.21
C ALA A 54 -16.45 -2.21 4.20
N PRO A 55 -17.20 -3.28 4.46
CA PRO A 55 -18.15 -3.86 3.51
C PRO A 55 -19.24 -2.87 3.08
N GLY A 56 -19.73 -3.02 1.86
CA GLY A 56 -20.74 -2.16 1.26
C GLY A 56 -20.17 -1.00 0.44
N THR A 57 -21.06 -0.22 -0.17
CA THR A 57 -20.75 0.92 -1.03
C THR A 57 -21.47 2.17 -0.51
N GLY A 58 -20.84 3.33 -0.65
CA GLY A 58 -21.38 4.60 -0.16
C GLY A 58 -21.43 4.69 1.38
N ASP A 59 -22.20 5.61 1.86
CA ASP A 59 -22.47 5.79 3.29
C ASP A 59 -23.98 5.84 3.53
N PRO A 60 -24.47 5.41 4.70
CA PRO A 60 -25.90 5.46 5.05
C PRO A 60 -26.47 6.89 4.97
N ALA A 61 -27.75 6.99 4.66
CA ALA A 61 -28.48 8.26 4.81
C ALA A 61 -28.41 8.71 6.28
N GLY A 62 -28.15 10.00 6.50
CA GLY A 62 -28.02 10.53 7.87
C GLY A 62 -26.65 10.32 8.50
N LEU A 63 -25.62 9.97 7.72
CA LEU A 63 -24.24 9.95 8.21
C LEU A 63 -23.89 11.23 8.97
N ALA A 64 -23.42 11.08 10.20
CA ALA A 64 -22.90 12.17 11.03
C ALA A 64 -21.40 11.96 11.29
N ILE A 65 -20.60 12.99 11.03
CA ILE A 65 -19.17 12.99 11.38
C ILE A 65 -19.05 12.99 12.91
N GLY A 66 -18.27 12.02 13.44
CA GLY A 66 -18.08 11.85 14.88
C GLY A 66 -18.97 10.77 15.50
N ASP A 67 -20.08 10.40 14.87
CA ASP A 67 -20.92 9.29 15.30
C ASP A 67 -20.73 8.06 14.42
N CYS A 68 -19.95 7.09 14.91
CA CYS A 68 -19.64 5.88 14.15
C CYS A 68 -20.82 4.93 13.99
N SER A 69 -21.87 5.06 14.79
CA SER A 69 -23.09 4.23 14.66
C SER A 69 -23.88 4.55 13.39
N THR A 70 -23.73 5.76 12.86
CA THR A 70 -24.36 6.24 11.63
C THR A 70 -23.51 5.98 10.37
N GLN A 71 -22.36 5.34 10.51
CA GLN A 71 -21.40 5.18 9.44
C GLN A 71 -21.16 3.72 9.06
N ARG A 72 -20.69 3.50 7.83
CA ARG A 72 -20.11 2.23 7.41
C ARG A 72 -18.73 2.08 8.02
N ASN A 73 -18.53 1.03 8.83
CA ASN A 73 -17.32 0.81 9.62
C ASN A 73 -16.48 -0.36 9.11
N LEU A 74 -15.24 -0.49 9.60
CA LEU A 74 -14.37 -1.62 9.30
C LEU A 74 -14.97 -2.94 9.77
N SER A 75 -14.89 -3.96 8.92
CA SER A 75 -15.13 -5.34 9.34
C SER A 75 -14.03 -5.87 10.26
N GLY A 76 -14.21 -7.04 10.85
CA GLY A 76 -13.15 -7.75 11.57
C GLY A 76 -11.91 -7.99 10.70
N ARG A 77 -12.13 -8.42 9.43
CA ARG A 77 -11.06 -8.58 8.43
C ARG A 77 -10.38 -7.25 8.12
N GLY A 78 -11.14 -6.16 7.99
CA GLY A 78 -10.59 -4.83 7.75
C GLY A 78 -9.69 -4.35 8.90
N ARG A 79 -10.08 -4.59 10.14
CA ARG A 79 -9.22 -4.28 11.30
C ARG A 79 -7.90 -5.06 11.26
N GLN A 80 -7.95 -6.35 10.94
CA GLN A 80 -6.74 -7.16 10.79
C GLN A 80 -5.89 -6.71 9.59
N GLN A 81 -6.52 -6.32 8.48
CA GLN A 81 -5.82 -5.74 7.32
C GLN A 81 -5.05 -4.46 7.73
N ALA A 82 -5.68 -3.52 8.44
CA ALA A 82 -5.03 -2.31 8.91
C ALA A 82 -3.82 -2.61 9.82
N ILE A 83 -3.92 -3.61 10.69
CA ILE A 83 -2.80 -4.06 11.54
C ILE A 83 -1.66 -4.63 10.66
N ARG A 84 -1.96 -5.45 9.64
CA ARG A 84 -0.95 -5.99 8.72
C ARG A 84 -0.26 -4.88 7.93
N ILE A 85 -1.01 -3.89 7.44
CA ILE A 85 -0.46 -2.71 6.76
C ILE A 85 0.58 -2.02 7.66
N GLY A 86 0.22 -1.72 8.89
CA GLY A 86 1.14 -1.07 9.83
C GLY A 86 2.39 -1.90 10.12
N LYS A 87 2.25 -3.23 10.25
CA LYS A 87 3.39 -4.15 10.40
C LYS A 87 4.30 -4.14 9.17
N ALA A 88 3.73 -4.18 7.96
CA ALA A 88 4.48 -4.15 6.71
C ALA A 88 5.27 -2.86 6.55
N LEU A 89 4.67 -1.71 6.85
CA LEU A 89 5.33 -0.41 6.81
C LEU A 89 6.53 -0.36 7.77
N ARG A 90 6.34 -0.79 9.03
CA ARG A 90 7.46 -0.87 10.01
C ARG A 90 8.55 -1.84 9.59
N HIS A 91 8.18 -3.01 9.04
CA HIS A 91 9.16 -4.00 8.55
C HIS A 91 10.01 -3.45 7.39
N ASN A 92 9.47 -2.52 6.61
CA ASN A 92 10.19 -1.83 5.53
C ASN A 92 10.89 -0.53 5.99
N GLY A 93 11.11 -0.36 7.30
CA GLY A 93 11.93 0.69 7.86
C GLY A 93 11.18 1.97 8.27
N LEU A 94 9.85 2.02 8.15
CA LEU A 94 9.07 3.18 8.58
C LEU A 94 8.93 3.19 10.12
N VAL A 95 9.92 3.74 10.82
CA VAL A 95 9.98 3.73 12.29
C VAL A 95 8.96 4.67 12.93
N GLY A 96 8.53 5.70 12.21
CA GLY A 96 7.50 6.64 12.66
C GLY A 96 7.05 7.55 11.53
N ALA A 97 5.80 8.01 11.61
CA ALA A 97 5.21 8.89 10.62
C ALA A 97 4.20 9.84 11.26
N ILE A 98 3.94 10.97 10.61
CA ILE A 98 2.75 11.77 10.90
C ILE A 98 1.62 11.18 10.06
N VAL A 99 0.57 10.71 10.73
CA VAL A 99 -0.59 10.10 10.06
C VAL A 99 -1.73 11.10 10.03
N PHE A 100 -2.16 11.49 8.85
CA PHE A 100 -3.37 12.28 8.64
C PHE A 100 -4.49 11.37 8.17
N THR A 101 -5.71 11.70 8.56
CA THR A 101 -6.88 10.85 8.25
C THR A 101 -8.11 11.68 7.90
N SER A 102 -8.93 11.14 7.00
CA SER A 102 -10.32 11.56 6.87
C SER A 102 -11.04 11.40 8.20
N GLN A 103 -12.02 12.26 8.46
CA GLN A 103 -12.83 12.24 9.68
C GLN A 103 -13.82 11.06 9.75
N TRP A 104 -13.96 10.26 8.68
CA TRP A 104 -14.78 9.05 8.68
C TRP A 104 -14.22 7.99 9.63
N CYS A 105 -15.09 7.33 10.37
CA CYS A 105 -14.70 6.35 11.39
C CYS A 105 -13.85 5.22 10.83
N ARG A 106 -14.14 4.71 9.63
CA ARG A 106 -13.31 3.68 8.96
C ARG A 106 -11.89 4.15 8.66
N CYS A 107 -11.71 5.44 8.33
CA CYS A 107 -10.38 6.01 8.09
C CYS A 107 -9.63 6.22 9.39
N ARG A 108 -10.26 6.84 10.40
CA ARG A 108 -9.67 7.01 11.74
C ARG A 108 -9.29 5.67 12.37
N GLN A 109 -10.15 4.66 12.26
CA GLN A 109 -9.87 3.32 12.78
C GLN A 109 -8.71 2.67 12.03
N THR A 110 -8.67 2.79 10.69
CA THR A 110 -7.51 2.32 9.90
C THR A 110 -6.24 3.02 10.38
N ALA A 111 -6.20 4.35 10.40
CA ALA A 111 -5.04 5.15 10.79
C ALA A 111 -4.51 4.77 12.18
N ASN A 112 -5.40 4.61 13.17
CA ASN A 112 -5.02 4.22 14.53
C ASN A 112 -4.43 2.80 14.60
N LEU A 113 -4.94 1.87 13.79
CA LEU A 113 -4.47 0.48 13.76
C LEU A 113 -3.12 0.32 13.04
N LEU A 114 -2.70 1.29 12.21
CA LEU A 114 -1.35 1.29 11.64
C LEU A 114 -0.25 1.35 12.72
N LYS A 115 -0.51 2.02 13.84
CA LYS A 115 0.48 2.19 14.95
C LYS A 115 1.82 2.79 14.45
N LEU A 116 1.75 3.86 13.65
CA LEU A 116 2.93 4.53 13.08
C LEU A 116 3.30 5.85 13.75
N GLY A 117 2.40 6.42 14.54
CA GLY A 117 2.61 7.70 15.21
C GLY A 117 1.31 8.44 15.50
N PRO A 118 1.38 9.75 15.82
CA PRO A 118 0.19 10.56 16.08
C PRO A 118 -0.74 10.60 14.86
N VAL A 119 -2.03 10.44 15.12
CA VAL A 119 -3.10 10.53 14.10
C VAL A 119 -3.80 11.87 14.23
N LYS A 120 -3.91 12.61 13.11
CA LYS A 120 -4.53 13.92 13.03
C LYS A 120 -5.63 13.92 11.95
N ASP A 121 -6.78 14.46 12.29
CA ASP A 121 -7.83 14.68 11.32
C ASP A 121 -7.41 15.73 10.28
N LEU A 122 -7.76 15.47 9.04
CA LEU A 122 -7.54 16.39 7.93
C LEU A 122 -8.78 16.41 7.03
N PRO A 123 -9.68 17.37 7.17
CA PRO A 123 -10.99 17.40 6.47
C PRO A 123 -10.91 17.30 4.95
N VAL A 124 -9.83 17.78 4.32
CA VAL A 124 -9.63 17.67 2.88
C VAL A 124 -9.47 16.22 2.40
N LEU A 125 -9.27 15.26 3.32
CA LEU A 125 -9.26 13.82 3.06
C LEU A 125 -10.64 13.17 3.14
N ASN A 126 -11.71 13.93 3.49
CA ASN A 126 -13.06 13.41 3.58
C ASN A 126 -13.57 12.94 2.21
N SER A 127 -14.45 11.93 2.20
CA SER A 127 -14.99 11.39 0.96
C SER A 127 -15.90 12.40 0.26
N PHE A 128 -15.75 12.56 -1.02
CA PHE A 128 -16.71 13.25 -1.88
C PHE A 128 -17.50 12.30 -2.78
N PHE A 129 -17.52 11.00 -2.44
CA PHE A 129 -18.19 9.97 -3.26
C PHE A 129 -19.66 10.31 -3.58
N GLN A 130 -20.38 10.87 -2.62
CA GLN A 130 -21.79 11.29 -2.79
C GLN A 130 -21.92 12.77 -3.17
N GLN A 131 -20.81 13.47 -3.43
CA GLN A 131 -20.73 14.91 -3.76
C GLN A 131 -19.65 15.13 -4.81
N GLN A 132 -19.78 14.45 -5.94
CA GLN A 132 -18.76 14.43 -7.00
C GLN A 132 -18.35 15.81 -7.50
N GLU A 133 -19.27 16.80 -7.45
CA GLU A 133 -19.04 18.18 -7.80
C GLU A 133 -17.96 18.87 -6.96
N LYS A 134 -17.70 18.36 -5.75
CA LYS A 134 -16.66 18.88 -4.85
C LYS A 134 -15.27 18.30 -5.15
N GLY A 135 -15.18 17.22 -5.91
CA GLY A 135 -13.97 16.42 -6.11
C GLY A 135 -12.80 17.28 -6.58
N LYS A 136 -12.98 18.03 -7.69
CA LYS A 136 -11.91 18.86 -8.26
C LYS A 136 -11.36 19.90 -7.27
N ALA A 137 -12.24 20.66 -6.62
CA ALA A 137 -11.83 21.72 -5.68
C ALA A 137 -11.12 21.12 -4.45
N GLN A 138 -11.64 20.00 -3.92
CA GLN A 138 -11.08 19.33 -2.76
C GLN A 138 -9.71 18.73 -3.09
N THR A 139 -9.55 18.09 -4.26
CA THR A 139 -8.27 17.53 -4.72
C THR A 139 -7.21 18.62 -4.91
N GLN A 140 -7.57 19.76 -5.49
CA GLN A 140 -6.68 20.92 -5.56
C GLN A 140 -6.28 21.44 -4.17
N GLY A 141 -7.22 21.42 -3.22
CA GLY A 141 -6.94 21.76 -1.81
C GLY A 141 -5.93 20.80 -1.18
N LEU A 142 -6.09 19.50 -1.40
CA LEU A 142 -5.17 18.47 -0.92
C LEU A 142 -3.78 18.62 -1.56
N GLN A 143 -3.71 18.89 -2.86
CA GLN A 143 -2.45 19.11 -3.56
C GLN A 143 -1.69 20.32 -3.01
N ARG A 144 -2.38 21.46 -2.82
CA ARG A 144 -1.78 22.66 -2.19
C ARG A 144 -1.30 22.37 -0.78
N TRP A 145 -2.08 21.63 0.00
CA TRP A 145 -1.70 21.26 1.36
C TRP A 145 -0.44 20.38 1.38
N LEU A 146 -0.32 19.42 0.47
CA LEU A 146 0.85 18.56 0.33
C LEU A 146 2.09 19.35 -0.11
N LEU A 147 1.96 20.24 -1.09
CA LEU A 147 3.08 21.08 -1.58
C LEU A 147 3.61 22.03 -0.51
N ALA A 148 2.75 22.50 0.40
CA ALA A 148 3.15 23.35 1.54
C ALA A 148 3.67 22.56 2.74
N ARG A 149 3.71 21.23 2.69
CA ARG A 149 4.09 20.39 3.82
C ARG A 149 5.58 20.07 3.82
N ASP A 150 6.18 20.10 5.02
CA ASP A 150 7.49 19.49 5.23
C ASP A 150 7.38 17.97 5.07
N LEU A 151 7.97 17.45 4.00
CA LEU A 151 8.06 16.02 3.69
C LEU A 151 9.47 15.46 3.99
N SER A 152 10.24 16.12 4.85
CA SER A 152 11.51 15.58 5.37
C SER A 152 11.29 14.33 6.24
N LYS A 153 10.09 14.23 6.86
CA LYS A 153 9.63 13.06 7.60
C LYS A 153 8.51 12.35 6.85
N PRO A 154 8.37 11.03 7.01
CA PRO A 154 7.30 10.28 6.37
C PRO A 154 5.91 10.79 6.75
N VAL A 155 5.08 11.01 5.72
CA VAL A 155 3.67 11.43 5.85
C VAL A 155 2.78 10.33 5.28
N ILE A 156 1.79 9.91 6.06
CA ILE A 156 0.79 8.92 5.69
C ILE A 156 -0.59 9.58 5.70
N LEU A 157 -1.35 9.40 4.63
CA LEU A 157 -2.71 9.94 4.47
C LEU A 157 -3.70 8.79 4.32
N VAL A 158 -4.56 8.59 5.31
CA VAL A 158 -5.62 7.57 5.24
C VAL A 158 -6.92 8.22 4.76
N THR A 159 -7.40 7.79 3.61
CA THR A 159 -8.52 8.42 2.92
C THR A 159 -9.39 7.41 2.17
N HIS A 160 -10.09 7.84 1.14
CA HIS A 160 -11.06 7.09 0.36
C HIS A 160 -10.59 6.88 -1.08
N GLN A 161 -11.17 5.89 -1.74
CA GLN A 161 -10.86 5.57 -3.14
C GLN A 161 -10.98 6.82 -4.03
N VAL A 162 -12.09 7.56 -3.94
CA VAL A 162 -12.34 8.74 -4.81
C VAL A 162 -11.26 9.81 -4.67
N ASN A 163 -10.80 10.07 -3.44
CA ASN A 163 -9.73 11.05 -3.18
C ASN A 163 -8.40 10.62 -3.80
N ILE A 164 -8.06 9.33 -3.70
CA ILE A 164 -6.83 8.79 -4.27
C ILE A 164 -6.90 8.81 -5.79
N THR A 165 -8.02 8.33 -6.36
CA THR A 165 -8.19 8.28 -7.82
C THR A 165 -8.14 9.66 -8.45
N GLU A 166 -8.84 10.64 -7.89
CA GLU A 166 -8.84 12.01 -8.43
C GLU A 166 -7.46 12.66 -8.34
N LEU A 167 -6.69 12.38 -7.28
CA LEU A 167 -5.36 12.95 -7.11
C LEU A 167 -4.29 12.26 -7.96
N THR A 168 -4.37 10.94 -8.14
CA THR A 168 -3.26 10.11 -8.65
C THR A 168 -3.57 9.36 -9.94
N GLY A 169 -4.83 9.24 -10.31
CA GLY A 169 -5.30 8.36 -11.39
C GLY A 169 -5.36 6.87 -11.00
N VAL A 170 -4.88 6.48 -9.82
CA VAL A 170 -4.92 5.09 -9.34
C VAL A 170 -6.26 4.80 -8.69
N PHE A 171 -6.88 3.67 -9.05
CA PHE A 171 -8.09 3.16 -8.41
C PHE A 171 -7.71 2.08 -7.38
N PRO A 172 -7.45 2.44 -6.12
CA PRO A 172 -6.91 1.51 -5.15
C PRO A 172 -7.96 0.57 -4.57
N ASP A 173 -7.56 -0.65 -4.24
CA ASP A 173 -8.32 -1.58 -3.42
C ASP A 173 -8.35 -1.17 -1.94
N SER A 174 -9.23 -1.80 -1.13
CA SER A 174 -9.28 -1.56 0.32
C SER A 174 -7.94 -1.88 0.97
N GLY A 175 -7.36 -0.92 1.68
CA GLY A 175 -6.06 -1.06 2.34
C GLY A 175 -4.86 -0.91 1.41
N GLU A 176 -5.05 -0.70 0.11
CA GLU A 176 -3.94 -0.49 -0.82
C GLU A 176 -3.21 0.81 -0.52
N ILE A 177 -1.88 0.75 -0.63
CA ILE A 177 -0.97 1.86 -0.40
C ILE A 177 -0.51 2.39 -1.75
N VAL A 178 -0.70 3.68 -1.99
CA VAL A 178 -0.17 4.41 -3.15
C VAL A 178 0.94 5.32 -2.66
N VAL A 179 2.17 5.06 -3.06
CA VAL A 179 3.33 5.90 -2.74
C VAL A 179 3.53 6.92 -3.84
N ALA A 180 3.67 8.19 -3.47
CA ALA A 180 3.82 9.29 -4.40
C ALA A 180 4.84 10.32 -3.91
N ARG A 181 5.27 11.18 -4.82
CA ARG A 181 6.10 12.36 -4.57
C ARG A 181 5.79 13.45 -5.56
N PHE A 182 6.25 14.65 -5.32
CA PHE A 182 6.30 15.68 -6.35
C PHE A 182 7.68 15.69 -7.02
N ASP A 183 7.71 15.97 -8.32
CA ASP A 183 8.96 16.24 -9.03
C ASP A 183 9.38 17.71 -8.87
N SER A 184 10.51 18.09 -9.46
CA SER A 184 11.06 19.46 -9.37
C SER A 184 10.17 20.54 -9.99
N THR A 185 9.18 20.15 -10.80
CA THR A 185 8.18 21.08 -11.40
C THR A 185 6.91 21.19 -10.57
N GLY A 186 6.82 20.46 -9.45
CA GLY A 186 5.61 20.39 -8.62
C GLY A 186 4.53 19.45 -9.19
N GLN A 187 4.87 18.63 -10.18
CA GLN A 187 3.94 17.62 -10.70
C GLN A 187 3.96 16.36 -9.84
N LEU A 188 2.78 15.85 -9.51
CA LEU A 188 2.63 14.59 -8.77
C LEU A 188 3.11 13.40 -9.63
N LYS A 189 3.91 12.53 -9.02
CA LYS A 189 4.37 11.26 -9.61
C LYS A 189 4.03 10.12 -8.65
N VAL A 190 3.33 9.12 -9.16
CA VAL A 190 3.14 7.85 -8.46
C VAL A 190 4.42 7.04 -8.58
N VAL A 191 4.98 6.62 -7.44
CA VAL A 191 6.19 5.80 -7.36
C VAL A 191 5.84 4.32 -7.51
N GLY A 192 4.70 3.92 -6.96
CA GLY A 192 4.15 2.58 -7.08
C GLY A 192 2.99 2.35 -6.12
N THR A 193 2.37 1.19 -6.24
CA THR A 193 1.27 0.75 -5.39
C THR A 193 1.60 -0.57 -4.72
N VAL A 194 1.01 -0.82 -3.54
CA VAL A 194 1.18 -2.08 -2.80
C VAL A 194 -0.17 -2.52 -2.28
N ALA A 195 -0.70 -3.60 -2.86
CA ALA A 195 -1.89 -4.26 -2.37
C ALA A 195 -1.59 -4.98 -1.05
N MET A 196 -2.55 -4.95 -0.12
CA MET A 196 -2.41 -5.48 1.24
C MET A 196 -3.62 -6.37 1.57
N ASP A 197 -3.58 -7.61 1.18
CA ASP A 197 -4.62 -8.63 1.44
C ASP A 197 -4.68 -9.11 2.90
#